data_85367ab33464a941317c0ecf41e4f4e3
#
_entry.id   85367ab33464a941317c0ecf41e4f4e3
#
_cell.length_a   1.000
_cell.length_b   1.000
_cell.length_c   1.000
_cell.angle_alpha   90.00
_cell.angle_beta   90.00
_cell.angle_gamma   90.00
#
_symmetry.space_group_name_H-M   'P 1'
#
loop_
_entity.id
_entity.type
_entity.pdbx_description
1 polymer ?
#
loop_
_entity_poly.entity_id
_entity_poly.type
_entity_poly.pdbx_seq_one_letter_code
_entity_poly.pdbx_strand_id
1 'polypeptide(L)'
;MAGLWELGYEHSVFYENAAFLPKPSDEDVWLEAEPYARWKAYGVNFDGKTHIYRIEFIGTNPDVPGFYGHAGMYKRGALLLKIIQATELR
;
A
#
# COMPACT_ATOMS: atom_id res chain seq x y z
N MET A 1 -0.68 9.26 6.69
CA MET A 1 0.51 8.40 6.57
C MET A 1 1.22 8.70 5.27
N ALA A 2 2.53 8.60 5.26
CA ALA A 2 3.34 8.85 4.08
C ALA A 2 4.45 7.80 3.97
N GLY A 3 4.82 7.43 2.76
CA GLY A 3 5.87 6.46 2.50
C GLY A 3 5.85 5.93 1.08
N LEU A 4 6.28 4.69 0.91
CA LEU A 4 6.26 4.01 -0.39
C LEU A 4 5.21 2.91 -0.40
N TRP A 5 4.51 2.79 -1.52
CA TRP A 5 3.49 1.77 -1.76
C TRP A 5 3.90 0.96 -2.97
N GLU A 6 4.19 -0.32 -2.75
CA GLU A 6 4.49 -1.27 -3.82
C GLU A 6 3.22 -2.04 -4.14
N LEU A 7 2.68 -1.80 -5.35
CA LEU A 7 1.40 -2.34 -5.79
C LEU A 7 1.61 -3.22 -7.01
N GLY A 8 1.14 -4.46 -6.96
CA GLY A 8 1.21 -5.38 -8.08
C GLY A 8 0.13 -6.43 -8.00
N TYR A 9 0.25 -7.49 -8.81
CA TYR A 9 -0.67 -8.61 -8.77
C TYR A 9 -0.58 -9.32 -7.41
N GLU A 10 -1.71 -9.39 -6.71
CA GLU A 10 -1.80 -9.99 -5.36
C GLU A 10 -0.76 -9.41 -4.38
N HIS A 11 -0.36 -8.16 -4.59
CA HIS A 11 0.67 -7.52 -3.79
C HIS A 11 0.32 -6.05 -3.58
N SER A 12 0.21 -5.65 -2.31
CA SER A 12 -0.07 -4.25 -1.95
C SER A 12 0.55 -3.99 -0.58
N VAL A 13 1.80 -3.50 -0.58
CA VAL A 13 2.57 -3.33 0.66
C VAL A 13 2.98 -1.87 0.82
N PHE A 14 2.70 -1.33 1.99
CA PHE A 14 3.05 0.03 2.35
C PHE A 14 4.23 0.04 3.32
N TYR A 15 5.24 0.85 3.01
CA TYR A 15 6.44 1.04 3.81
C TYR A 15 6.44 2.46 4.35
N GLU A 16 6.06 2.61 5.62
CA GLU A 16 5.91 3.91 6.26
C GLU A 16 7.26 4.64 6.36
N ASN A 17 7.24 5.92 5.99
CA ASN A 17 8.41 6.82 6.04
C ASN A 17 9.62 6.33 5.24
N ALA A 18 9.46 5.34 4.36
CA ALA A 18 10.56 4.82 3.56
C ALA A 18 10.91 5.77 2.42
N ALA A 19 12.20 5.96 2.17
CA ALA A 19 12.70 6.68 1.00
C ALA A 19 12.98 5.75 -0.17
N PHE A 20 13.22 4.46 0.11
CA PHE A 20 13.43 3.40 -0.88
C PHE A 20 12.91 2.09 -0.30
N LEU A 21 12.67 1.09 -1.18
CA LEU A 21 12.09 -0.18 -0.74
C LEU A 21 13.00 -0.92 0.23
N PRO A 22 12.50 -1.23 1.44
CA PRO A 22 13.26 -2.04 2.39
C PRO A 22 13.19 -3.52 2.01
N LYS A 23 13.95 -4.34 2.74
CA LYS A 23 13.83 -5.80 2.63
C LYS A 23 12.49 -6.26 3.20
N PRO A 24 11.91 -7.35 2.66
CA PRO A 24 10.69 -7.93 3.23
C PRO A 24 10.85 -8.24 4.72
N SER A 25 9.79 -8.01 5.49
CA SER A 25 9.79 -8.12 6.94
C SER A 25 8.41 -8.56 7.43
N ASP A 26 8.36 -9.19 8.61
CA ASP A 26 7.10 -9.52 9.29
C ASP A 26 6.32 -8.28 9.71
N GLU A 27 6.98 -7.11 9.72
CA GLU A 27 6.36 -5.84 10.08
C GLU A 27 5.78 -5.10 8.87
N ASP A 28 5.84 -5.69 7.68
CA ASP A 28 5.27 -5.09 6.48
C ASP A 28 3.75 -4.91 6.63
N VAL A 29 3.25 -3.78 6.12
CA VAL A 29 1.83 -3.43 6.22
C VAL A 29 1.15 -3.72 4.88
N TRP A 30 0.14 -4.59 4.90
CA TRP A 30 -0.75 -4.74 3.75
C TRP A 30 -1.65 -3.52 3.65
N LEU A 31 -1.65 -2.86 2.48
CA LEU A 31 -2.53 -1.71 2.26
C LEU A 31 -3.73 -2.15 1.43
N GLU A 32 -4.89 -2.23 2.07
CA GLU A 32 -6.13 -2.57 1.39
C GLU A 32 -6.68 -1.35 0.68
N ALA A 33 -6.73 -1.40 -0.63
CA ALA A 33 -7.08 -0.26 -1.47
C ALA A 33 -8.22 -0.55 -2.45
N GLU A 34 -8.85 -1.70 -2.38
CA GLU A 34 -9.98 -2.01 -3.25
C GLU A 34 -11.19 -1.14 -2.95
N PRO A 35 -11.97 -0.71 -3.95
CA PRO A 35 -11.77 -0.96 -5.38
C PRO A 35 -10.71 -0.01 -5.97
N TYR A 36 -9.76 -0.57 -6.71
CA TYR A 36 -8.64 0.19 -7.24
C TYR A 36 -9.04 1.29 -8.23
N ALA A 37 -10.17 1.11 -8.92
CA ALA A 37 -10.67 2.11 -9.87
C ALA A 37 -10.89 3.48 -9.23
N ARG A 38 -11.17 3.53 -7.93
CA ARG A 38 -11.34 4.77 -7.16
C ARG A 38 -10.09 5.66 -7.20
N TRP A 39 -8.92 5.04 -7.32
CA TRP A 39 -7.64 5.73 -7.19
C TRP A 39 -7.02 6.14 -8.52
N LYS A 40 -7.67 5.82 -9.63
CA LYS A 40 -7.19 6.17 -10.98
C LYS A 40 -6.98 7.66 -11.15
N ALA A 41 -7.86 8.48 -10.59
CA ALA A 41 -7.77 9.93 -10.70
C ALA A 41 -6.51 10.50 -10.02
N TYR A 42 -5.88 9.72 -9.14
CA TYR A 42 -4.66 10.10 -8.45
C TYR A 42 -3.41 9.53 -9.13
N GLY A 43 -3.55 8.92 -10.31
CA GLY A 43 -2.43 8.35 -11.03
C GLY A 43 -2.05 6.93 -10.63
N VAL A 44 -2.88 6.27 -9.83
CA VAL A 44 -2.63 4.89 -9.39
C VAL A 44 -3.18 3.91 -10.43
N ASN A 45 -2.31 3.04 -10.93
CA ASN A 45 -2.66 2.04 -11.94
C ASN A 45 -2.58 0.64 -11.35
N PHE A 46 -3.67 -0.12 -11.49
CA PHE A 46 -3.69 -1.53 -11.14
C PHE A 46 -3.89 -2.35 -12.41
N ASP A 47 -2.77 -2.75 -13.03
CA ASP A 47 -2.75 -3.41 -14.33
C ASP A 47 -2.06 -4.78 -14.29
N GLY A 48 -1.83 -5.30 -13.09
CA GLY A 48 -1.13 -6.58 -12.88
C GLY A 48 0.39 -6.47 -12.90
N LYS A 49 0.92 -5.30 -13.25
CA LYS A 49 2.37 -5.03 -13.19
C LYS A 49 2.72 -4.38 -11.86
N THR A 50 3.97 -4.49 -11.43
CA THR A 50 4.42 -3.86 -10.19
C THR A 50 4.69 -2.39 -10.42
N HIS A 51 4.06 -1.55 -9.60
CA HIS A 51 4.28 -0.11 -9.57
C HIS A 51 4.72 0.30 -8.18
N ILE A 52 5.56 1.32 -8.08
CA ILE A 52 6.00 1.87 -6.81
C ILE A 52 5.59 3.33 -6.77
N TYR A 53 4.82 3.70 -5.75
CA TYR A 53 4.33 5.06 -5.56
C TYR A 53 4.91 5.65 -4.29
N ARG A 54 5.36 6.91 -4.38
CA ARG A 54 5.47 7.73 -3.18
C ARG A 54 4.08 8.24 -2.86
N ILE A 55 3.57 7.92 -1.67
CA ILE A 55 2.17 8.19 -1.33
C ILE A 55 2.05 8.88 0.02
N GLU A 56 1.13 9.83 0.09
CA GLU A 56 0.61 10.39 1.32
C GLU A 56 -0.89 10.15 1.35
N PHE A 57 -1.40 9.57 2.44
CA PHE A 57 -2.79 9.16 2.49
C PHE A 57 -3.34 9.13 3.92
N ILE A 58 -4.65 9.07 4.02
CA ILE A 58 -5.38 8.80 5.26
C ILE A 58 -5.80 7.34 5.22
N GLY A 59 -5.50 6.61 6.28
CA GLY A 59 -5.84 5.20 6.40
C GLY A 59 -6.11 4.81 7.84
N THR A 60 -6.49 3.54 8.03
CA THR A 60 -6.72 3.00 9.37
C THR A 60 -5.39 2.67 10.05
N ASN A 61 -5.42 2.51 11.39
CA ASN A 61 -4.23 2.21 12.18
C ASN A 61 -3.71 0.80 11.86
N PRO A 62 -2.46 0.64 11.37
CA PRO A 62 -1.91 -0.68 11.07
C PRO A 62 -1.47 -1.48 12.29
N ASP A 63 -1.51 -0.90 13.49
CA ASP A 63 -1.05 -1.57 14.71
C ASP A 63 -2.12 -2.50 15.32
N VAL A 64 -3.29 -2.62 14.68
CA VAL A 64 -4.30 -3.59 15.09
C VAL A 64 -3.88 -4.98 14.59
N PRO A 65 -3.61 -5.95 15.49
CA PRO A 65 -3.18 -7.28 15.06
C PRO A 65 -4.26 -8.02 14.27
N GLY A 66 -3.85 -8.85 13.33
CA GLY A 66 -4.78 -9.63 12.53
C GLY A 66 -4.07 -10.39 11.44
N PHE A 67 -4.88 -10.89 10.49
CA PHE A 67 -4.39 -11.56 9.30
C PHE A 67 -4.89 -10.77 8.10
N TYR A 68 -3.97 -10.20 7.33
CA TYR A 68 -4.27 -9.27 6.25
C TYR A 68 -3.66 -9.74 4.94
N GLY A 69 -4.21 -9.24 3.84
CA GLY A 69 -3.64 -9.44 2.53
C GLY A 69 -3.96 -10.79 1.92
N HIS A 70 -3.22 -11.12 0.86
CA HIS A 70 -3.39 -12.37 0.13
C HIS A 70 -3.11 -13.57 1.04
N ALA A 71 -4.10 -14.45 1.17
CA ALA A 71 -4.03 -15.65 2.02
C ALA A 71 -3.75 -15.34 3.51
N GLY A 72 -4.00 -14.11 3.97
CA GLY A 72 -3.80 -13.72 5.36
C GLY A 72 -2.34 -13.73 5.81
N MET A 73 -1.41 -13.50 4.90
CA MET A 73 0.03 -13.62 5.17
C MET A 73 0.63 -12.45 5.96
N TYR A 74 -0.10 -11.33 6.07
CA TYR A 74 0.41 -10.12 6.71
C TYR A 74 -0.19 -9.96 8.10
N LYS A 75 0.65 -9.68 9.09
CA LYS A 75 0.23 -9.45 10.47
C LYS A 75 -0.27 -8.03 10.71
N ARG A 76 0.12 -7.10 9.84
CA ARG A 76 -0.29 -5.70 9.91
C ARG A 76 -1.00 -5.32 8.63
N GLY A 77 -2.06 -4.53 8.74
CA GLY A 77 -2.80 -4.06 7.58
C GLY A 77 -3.47 -2.74 7.85
N ALA A 78 -3.61 -1.93 6.81
CA ALA A 78 -4.31 -0.65 6.85
C ALA A 78 -5.28 -0.58 5.68
N LEU A 79 -6.41 0.10 5.89
CA LEU A 79 -7.36 0.40 4.84
C LEU A 79 -7.06 1.78 4.29
N LEU A 80 -6.90 1.89 2.98
CA LEU A 80 -6.72 3.17 2.30
C LEU A 80 -8.06 3.88 2.22
N LEU A 81 -8.20 5.02 2.90
CA LEU A 81 -9.45 5.77 2.97
C LEU A 81 -9.46 6.96 2.02
N LYS A 82 -8.32 7.65 1.88
CA LYS A 82 -8.21 8.83 1.02
C LYS A 82 -6.75 9.04 0.64
N ILE A 83 -6.49 9.26 -0.66
CA ILE A 83 -5.18 9.68 -1.14
C ILE A 83 -5.10 11.21 -1.10
N ILE A 84 -4.05 11.73 -0.48
CA ILE A 84 -3.72 13.15 -0.50
C ILE A 84 -2.83 13.42 -1.71
N GLN A 85 -1.80 12.60 -1.90
CA GLN A 85 -0.87 12.73 -3.02
C GLN A 85 -0.26 11.38 -3.34
N ALA A 86 -0.13 11.06 -4.62
CA ALA A 86 0.57 9.86 -5.09
C ALA A 86 1.40 10.21 -6.32
N THR A 87 2.66 9.75 -6.33
CA THR A 87 3.59 9.96 -7.45
C THR A 87 4.23 8.62 -7.78
N GLU A 88 4.06 8.18 -9.02
CA GLU A 88 4.68 6.93 -9.46
C GLU A 88 6.18 7.13 -9.63
N LEU A 89 6.96 6.23 -9.00
CA LEU A 89 8.42 6.22 -9.09
C LEU A 89 8.90 5.18 -10.08
N ARG A 90 8.10 4.12 -10.28
CA ARG A 90 8.48 3.00 -11.12
C ARG A 90 7.29 2.21 -11.58
#